data_da1dac1001a7204573b674c8963d6f63
#
_entry.id   da1dac1001a7204573b674c8963d6f63
#
_cell.length_a   1.000
_cell.length_b   1.000
_cell.length_c   1.000
_cell.angle_alpha   90.00
_cell.angle_beta   90.00
_cell.angle_gamma   90.00
#
_symmetry.space_group_name_H-M   'P 1'
#
loop_
_entity.id
_entity.type
_entity.pdbx_description
1 polymer ?
#
loop_
_entity_poly.entity_id
_entity_poly.type
_entity_poly.pdbx_seq_one_letter_code
_entity_poly.pdbx_strand_id
1 'polypeptide(L)'
;MGLVELYEKERLRIAETADGRGDYSHPVFGEGPVNPLVMLIGEAPGGDEAKQGRPFVGKAGKQLDALLRGAGIDRSRVYITNAVKFRPVNVKPKSVSNRTPTGAELKAGLPLLKRELCLLSPRIIVTLGNTPLKAVLTLAGERIRTVGELHGRSISVTIEGKGMLLSPQYHPASVIYNRVLADTLAEDIGRLGEMIRAEEER
;
A
#
# COMPACT_ATOMS: atom_id res chain seq x y z
N MET A 1 -6.36 -19.75 10.10
CA MET A 1 -5.10 -19.47 9.38
C MET A 1 -4.66 -18.07 9.75
N GLY A 2 -3.52 -17.96 10.39
CA GLY A 2 -2.94 -16.66 10.78
C GLY A 2 -2.20 -15.99 9.62
N LEU A 3 -1.71 -14.75 9.87
CA LEU A 3 -1.02 -13.95 8.84
C LEU A 3 0.27 -14.63 8.34
N VAL A 4 1.05 -15.23 9.23
CA VAL A 4 2.30 -15.95 8.87
C VAL A 4 2.01 -17.10 7.92
N GLU A 5 1.07 -17.97 8.28
CA GLU A 5 0.67 -19.11 7.43
C GLU A 5 0.11 -18.66 6.07
N LEU A 6 -0.63 -17.53 6.06
CA LEU A 6 -1.12 -16.93 4.84
C LEU A 6 0.04 -16.51 3.93
N TYR A 7 1.07 -15.88 4.48
CA TYR A 7 2.23 -15.40 3.71
C TYR A 7 3.09 -16.55 3.18
N GLU A 8 3.26 -17.62 3.94
CA GLU A 8 3.98 -18.82 3.45
C GLU A 8 3.27 -19.46 2.24
N LYS A 9 1.97 -19.64 2.31
CA LYS A 9 1.18 -20.14 1.16
C LYS A 9 1.28 -19.21 -0.05
N GLU A 10 1.21 -17.91 0.17
CA GLU A 10 1.24 -16.94 -0.91
C GLU A 10 2.62 -16.83 -1.55
N ARG A 11 3.69 -17.02 -0.78
CA ARG A 11 5.07 -17.11 -1.29
C ARG A 11 5.20 -18.23 -2.33
N LEU A 12 4.67 -19.41 -2.03
CA LEU A 12 4.67 -20.55 -2.96
C LEU A 12 3.86 -20.23 -4.22
N ARG A 13 2.65 -19.69 -4.07
CA ARG A 13 1.78 -19.32 -5.19
C ARG A 13 2.43 -18.28 -6.11
N ILE A 14 3.10 -17.27 -5.54
CA ILE A 14 3.81 -16.25 -6.32
C ILE A 14 4.95 -16.88 -7.11
N ALA A 15 5.73 -17.79 -6.51
CA ALA A 15 6.83 -18.47 -7.19
C ALA A 15 6.35 -19.32 -8.37
N GLU A 16 5.18 -19.97 -8.27
CA GLU A 16 4.58 -20.77 -9.34
C GLU A 16 4.07 -19.93 -10.52
N THR A 17 3.75 -18.65 -10.29
CA THR A 17 3.23 -17.75 -11.34
C THR A 17 4.31 -17.01 -12.11
N ALA A 18 5.59 -17.31 -11.88
CA ALA A 18 6.72 -16.59 -12.49
C ALA A 18 6.69 -16.66 -14.04
N ASP A 19 6.45 -15.52 -14.68
CA ASP A 19 6.36 -15.35 -16.13
C ASP A 19 7.53 -14.53 -16.73
N GLY A 20 8.56 -14.26 -15.91
CA GLY A 20 9.73 -13.46 -16.28
C GLY A 20 9.49 -11.94 -16.32
N ARG A 21 8.27 -11.46 -16.03
CA ARG A 21 7.92 -10.04 -16.02
C ARG A 21 7.99 -9.38 -14.65
N GLY A 22 8.48 -10.11 -13.63
CA GLY A 22 8.63 -9.64 -12.28
C GLY A 22 9.73 -10.36 -11.52
N ASP A 23 10.16 -9.81 -10.39
CA ASP A 23 10.97 -10.52 -9.41
C ASP A 23 10.03 -11.24 -8.44
N TYR A 24 9.70 -12.48 -8.78
CA TYR A 24 8.80 -13.34 -8.01
C TYR A 24 9.52 -14.12 -6.92
N SER A 25 10.86 -14.19 -6.96
CA SER A 25 11.69 -14.92 -6.00
C SER A 25 11.83 -14.20 -4.66
N HIS A 26 11.60 -12.88 -4.66
CA HIS A 26 11.72 -12.03 -3.47
C HIS A 26 10.41 -11.28 -3.20
N PRO A 27 9.30 -11.97 -2.88
CA PRO A 27 8.05 -11.30 -2.53
C PRO A 27 8.22 -10.53 -1.21
N VAL A 28 7.61 -9.35 -1.17
CA VAL A 28 7.62 -8.46 -0.01
C VAL A 28 6.21 -8.40 0.57
N PHE A 29 6.05 -8.96 1.75
CA PHE A 29 4.79 -8.94 2.49
C PHE A 29 4.69 -7.71 3.38
N GLY A 30 3.51 -7.53 4.00
CA GLY A 30 3.29 -6.43 4.92
C GLY A 30 4.02 -6.63 6.24
N GLU A 31 4.32 -5.52 6.92
CA GLU A 31 4.91 -5.49 8.27
C GLU A 31 4.21 -4.44 9.14
N GLY A 32 4.18 -4.68 10.44
CA GLY A 32 3.59 -3.78 11.44
C GLY A 32 2.86 -4.54 12.55
N PRO A 33 2.16 -3.82 13.44
CA PRO A 33 1.42 -4.42 14.54
C PRO A 33 0.25 -5.29 14.04
N VAL A 34 -0.12 -6.28 14.84
CA VAL A 34 -1.37 -7.03 14.67
C VAL A 34 -2.52 -6.17 15.22
N ASN A 35 -3.64 -6.11 14.51
CA ASN A 35 -4.77 -5.21 14.78
C ASN A 35 -4.38 -3.72 14.75
N PRO A 36 -3.78 -3.24 13.67
CA PRO A 36 -3.37 -1.85 13.54
C PRO A 36 -4.60 -0.94 13.42
N LEU A 37 -4.54 0.26 14.00
CA LEU A 37 -5.54 1.29 13.72
C LEU A 37 -5.50 1.70 12.25
N VAL A 38 -4.29 1.80 11.70
CA VAL A 38 -4.02 2.29 10.33
C VAL A 38 -3.27 1.25 9.52
N MET A 39 -3.73 1.01 8.29
CA MET A 39 -3.04 0.19 7.29
C MET A 39 -2.71 1.04 6.06
N LEU A 40 -1.42 1.19 5.77
CA LEU A 40 -0.94 1.85 4.55
C LEU A 40 -0.74 0.82 3.43
N ILE A 41 -1.27 1.11 2.26
CA ILE A 41 -1.21 0.23 1.10
C ILE A 41 -0.54 0.96 -0.06
N GLY A 42 0.64 0.48 -0.46
CA GLY A 42 1.34 0.92 -1.67
C GLY A 42 0.97 0.12 -2.91
N GLU A 43 1.66 0.42 -4.02
CA GLU A 43 1.45 -0.23 -5.31
C GLU A 43 2.11 -1.62 -5.36
N ALA A 44 3.43 -1.65 -5.32
CA ALA A 44 4.26 -2.85 -5.42
C ALA A 44 5.67 -2.56 -4.89
N PRO A 45 6.46 -3.58 -4.51
CA PRO A 45 7.84 -3.41 -4.09
C PRO A 45 8.73 -2.84 -5.19
N GLY A 46 9.69 -2.00 -4.81
CA GLY A 46 10.81 -1.60 -5.64
C GLY A 46 12.02 -2.53 -5.46
N GLY A 47 13.16 -2.13 -6.05
CA GLY A 47 14.39 -2.94 -5.97
C GLY A 47 14.99 -3.05 -4.57
N ASP A 48 14.93 -1.97 -3.79
CA ASP A 48 15.46 -1.97 -2.42
C ASP A 48 14.56 -2.80 -1.49
N GLU A 49 13.24 -2.73 -1.69
CA GLU A 49 12.25 -3.51 -0.97
C GLU A 49 12.42 -5.02 -1.25
N ALA A 50 12.57 -5.41 -2.52
CA ALA A 50 12.80 -6.81 -2.91
C ALA A 50 14.09 -7.37 -2.30
N LYS A 51 15.18 -6.58 -2.26
CA LYS A 51 16.46 -6.98 -1.66
C LYS A 51 16.37 -7.16 -0.14
N GLN A 52 15.61 -6.31 0.54
CA GLN A 52 15.52 -6.30 2.00
C GLN A 52 14.35 -7.12 2.55
N GLY A 53 13.41 -7.55 1.68
CA GLY A 53 12.20 -8.26 2.08
C GLY A 53 11.21 -7.42 2.90
N ARG A 54 11.32 -6.08 2.87
CA ARG A 54 10.53 -5.15 3.69
C ARG A 54 9.89 -4.05 2.85
N PRO A 55 8.64 -3.64 3.12
CA PRO A 55 7.95 -2.60 2.34
C PRO A 55 8.47 -1.21 2.70
N PHE A 56 8.51 -0.31 1.70
CA PHE A 56 8.85 1.11 1.85
C PHE A 56 10.19 1.36 2.57
N VAL A 57 11.28 0.74 2.09
CA VAL A 57 12.67 0.96 2.58
C VAL A 57 13.53 1.76 1.61
N GLY A 58 13.11 1.90 0.36
CA GLY A 58 13.80 2.68 -0.68
C GLY A 58 13.53 4.19 -0.58
N LYS A 59 13.76 4.90 -1.69
CA LYS A 59 13.60 6.39 -1.75
C LYS A 59 12.17 6.84 -1.40
N ALA A 60 11.14 6.16 -1.91
CA ALA A 60 9.75 6.45 -1.60
C ALA A 60 9.42 6.20 -0.12
N GLY A 61 10.02 5.15 0.48
CA GLY A 61 9.88 4.85 1.89
C GLY A 61 10.46 5.93 2.80
N LYS A 62 11.67 6.43 2.47
CA LYS A 62 12.28 7.56 3.21
C LYS A 62 11.43 8.82 3.14
N GLN A 63 10.81 9.09 1.99
CA GLN A 63 9.87 10.21 1.85
C GLN A 63 8.60 9.98 2.68
N LEU A 64 8.05 8.76 2.67
CA LEU A 64 6.91 8.39 3.52
C LEU A 64 7.24 8.59 5.00
N ASP A 65 8.41 8.15 5.46
CA ASP A 65 8.85 8.31 6.85
C ASP A 65 8.94 9.78 7.27
N ALA A 66 9.42 10.65 6.38
CA ALA A 66 9.48 12.08 6.64
C ALA A 66 8.06 12.69 6.77
N LEU A 67 7.13 12.31 5.88
CA LEU A 67 5.74 12.75 5.90
C LEU A 67 5.00 12.28 7.16
N LEU A 68 5.11 10.99 7.51
CA LEU A 68 4.51 10.43 8.72
C LEU A 68 5.02 11.14 9.99
N ARG A 69 6.34 11.34 10.08
CA ARG A 69 6.95 12.06 11.19
C ARG A 69 6.46 13.51 11.29
N GLY A 70 6.35 14.21 10.15
CA GLY A 70 5.82 15.57 10.09
C GLY A 70 4.37 15.69 10.58
N ALA A 71 3.56 14.64 10.40
CA ALA A 71 2.18 14.55 10.86
C ALA A 71 2.04 13.97 12.29
N GLY A 72 3.15 13.65 12.97
CA GLY A 72 3.13 13.03 14.29
C GLY A 72 2.68 11.56 14.30
N ILE A 73 2.77 10.89 13.15
CA ILE A 73 2.40 9.47 13.01
C ILE A 73 3.64 8.60 13.20
N ASP A 74 3.66 7.77 14.23
CA ASP A 74 4.71 6.79 14.44
C ASP A 74 4.57 5.62 13.46
N ARG A 75 5.60 5.42 12.61
CA ARG A 75 5.64 4.32 11.65
C ARG A 75 5.47 2.95 12.31
N SER A 76 5.97 2.76 13.53
CA SER A 76 5.87 1.48 14.23
C SER A 76 4.44 1.09 14.61
N ARG A 77 3.51 2.06 14.64
CA ARG A 77 2.09 1.87 14.97
C ARG A 77 1.21 1.62 13.75
N VAL A 78 1.76 1.72 12.54
CA VAL A 78 1.02 1.48 11.30
C VAL A 78 1.44 0.16 10.66
N TYR A 79 0.47 -0.53 10.05
CA TYR A 79 0.77 -1.69 9.22
C TYR A 79 0.99 -1.23 7.78
N ILE A 80 2.09 -1.64 7.17
CA ILE A 80 2.46 -1.21 5.82
C ILE A 80 2.55 -2.41 4.89
N THR A 81 1.88 -2.34 3.75
CA THR A 81 1.90 -3.39 2.72
C THR A 81 1.80 -2.79 1.32
N ASN A 82 1.71 -3.64 0.31
CA ASN A 82 1.46 -3.27 -1.09
C ASN A 82 0.30 -4.08 -1.67
N ALA A 83 -0.37 -3.56 -2.69
CA ALA A 83 -1.44 -4.27 -3.41
C ALA A 83 -0.88 -5.50 -4.16
N VAL A 84 0.33 -5.40 -4.70
CA VAL A 84 1.07 -6.51 -5.33
C VAL A 84 2.31 -6.81 -4.50
N LYS A 85 2.61 -8.09 -4.25
CA LYS A 85 3.67 -8.50 -3.31
C LYS A 85 5.02 -8.79 -3.96
N PHE A 86 5.12 -8.81 -5.27
CA PHE A 86 6.36 -8.97 -6.01
C PHE A 86 6.71 -7.68 -6.76
N ARG A 87 7.96 -7.56 -7.20
CA ARG A 87 8.47 -6.40 -7.93
C ARG A 87 8.18 -6.54 -9.42
N PRO A 88 7.25 -5.77 -10.04
CA PRO A 88 7.07 -5.74 -11.48
C PRO A 88 8.25 -5.03 -12.14
N VAL A 89 8.81 -5.62 -13.20
CA VAL A 89 9.99 -5.06 -13.88
C VAL A 89 9.84 -4.98 -15.39
N ASN A 90 10.52 -3.99 -15.98
CA ASN A 90 10.90 -3.99 -17.37
C ASN A 90 12.33 -4.49 -17.48
N VAL A 91 12.56 -5.59 -18.19
CA VAL A 91 13.88 -6.16 -18.44
C VAL A 91 14.37 -5.69 -19.80
N LYS A 92 15.53 -5.03 -19.82
CA LYS A 92 16.26 -4.65 -21.04
C LYS A 92 17.65 -5.30 -21.01
N PRO A 93 18.36 -5.46 -22.14
CA PRO A 93 19.65 -6.18 -22.18
C PRO A 93 20.71 -5.67 -21.19
N LYS A 94 20.65 -4.39 -20.78
CA LYS A 94 21.62 -3.78 -19.87
C LYS A 94 21.01 -3.17 -18.62
N SER A 95 19.69 -3.33 -18.38
CA SER A 95 19.05 -2.69 -17.23
C SER A 95 17.73 -3.37 -16.83
N VAL A 96 17.44 -3.31 -15.55
CA VAL A 96 16.13 -3.72 -14.99
C VAL A 96 15.54 -2.49 -14.26
N SER A 97 14.34 -2.10 -14.64
CA SER A 97 13.63 -0.97 -14.03
C SER A 97 12.26 -1.38 -13.51
N ASN A 98 11.80 -0.71 -12.45
CA ASN A 98 10.46 -0.90 -11.95
C ASN A 98 9.42 -0.45 -12.98
N ARG A 99 8.25 -1.08 -13.00
CA ARG A 99 7.06 -0.66 -13.72
C ARG A 99 5.84 -0.76 -12.84
N THR A 100 4.77 -0.10 -13.22
CA THR A 100 3.45 -0.29 -12.64
C THR A 100 2.94 -1.71 -12.91
N PRO A 101 2.29 -2.37 -11.95
CA PRO A 101 1.64 -3.66 -12.15
C PRO A 101 0.59 -3.59 -13.26
N THR A 102 0.47 -4.64 -14.03
CA THR A 102 -0.63 -4.80 -15.01
C THR A 102 -1.96 -5.02 -14.27
N GLY A 103 -3.08 -4.85 -14.99
CA GLY A 103 -4.40 -5.14 -14.44
C GLY A 103 -4.56 -6.61 -14.00
N ALA A 104 -3.91 -7.54 -14.69
CA ALA A 104 -3.91 -8.96 -14.33
C ALA A 104 -3.12 -9.23 -13.04
N GLU A 105 -1.95 -8.62 -12.89
CA GLU A 105 -1.12 -8.72 -11.68
C GLU A 105 -1.83 -8.12 -10.46
N LEU A 106 -2.47 -6.96 -10.63
CA LEU A 106 -3.28 -6.35 -9.59
C LEU A 106 -4.44 -7.27 -9.20
N LYS A 107 -5.19 -7.80 -10.19
CA LYS A 107 -6.30 -8.72 -9.94
C LYS A 107 -5.84 -9.98 -9.18
N ALA A 108 -4.67 -10.52 -9.52
CA ALA A 108 -4.08 -11.67 -8.83
C ALA A 108 -3.68 -11.35 -7.38
N GLY A 109 -3.35 -10.09 -7.05
CA GLY A 109 -3.02 -9.64 -5.70
C GLY A 109 -4.23 -9.40 -4.79
N LEU A 110 -5.43 -9.15 -5.37
CA LEU A 110 -6.62 -8.78 -4.58
C LEU A 110 -7.03 -9.81 -3.52
N PRO A 111 -7.00 -11.15 -3.78
CA PRO A 111 -7.39 -12.13 -2.76
C PRO A 111 -6.52 -12.05 -1.50
N LEU A 112 -5.20 -11.86 -1.65
CA LEU A 112 -4.31 -11.72 -0.51
C LEU A 112 -4.56 -10.41 0.24
N LEU A 113 -4.65 -9.27 -0.48
CA LEU A 113 -4.94 -7.98 0.13
C LEU A 113 -6.26 -7.99 0.91
N LYS A 114 -7.31 -8.63 0.35
CA LYS A 114 -8.58 -8.83 1.04
C LYS A 114 -8.41 -9.59 2.35
N ARG A 115 -7.63 -10.67 2.36
CA ARG A 115 -7.37 -11.46 3.56
C ARG A 115 -6.56 -10.69 4.60
N GLU A 116 -5.56 -9.90 4.19
CA GLU A 116 -4.83 -9.00 5.09
C GLU A 116 -5.81 -8.03 5.78
N LEU A 117 -6.67 -7.35 5.01
CA LEU A 117 -7.68 -6.43 5.54
C LEU A 117 -8.64 -7.11 6.53
N CYS A 118 -9.10 -8.32 6.20
CA CYS A 118 -9.98 -9.08 7.08
C CYS A 118 -9.30 -9.55 8.38
N LEU A 119 -8.04 -9.98 8.31
CA LEU A 119 -7.29 -10.48 9.46
C LEU A 119 -6.84 -9.35 10.38
N LEU A 120 -6.36 -8.25 9.81
CA LEU A 120 -5.81 -7.11 10.55
C LEU A 120 -6.90 -6.14 11.01
N SER A 121 -8.04 -6.10 10.31
CA SER A 121 -9.21 -5.26 10.63
C SER A 121 -8.88 -3.81 10.98
N PRO A 122 -8.12 -3.07 10.14
CA PRO A 122 -7.79 -1.68 10.41
C PRO A 122 -9.08 -0.83 10.41
N ARG A 123 -9.12 0.23 11.22
CA ARG A 123 -10.20 1.23 11.14
C ARG A 123 -9.97 2.20 9.99
N ILE A 124 -8.71 2.48 9.66
CA ILE A 124 -8.30 3.43 8.62
C ILE A 124 -7.41 2.71 7.60
N ILE A 125 -7.81 2.77 6.32
CA ILE A 125 -7.02 2.35 5.18
C ILE A 125 -6.46 3.59 4.49
N VAL A 126 -5.15 3.65 4.30
CA VAL A 126 -4.49 4.71 3.53
C VAL A 126 -3.93 4.11 2.26
N THR A 127 -4.36 4.61 1.10
CA THR A 127 -3.83 4.15 -0.20
C THR A 127 -2.86 5.18 -0.77
N LEU A 128 -1.67 4.73 -1.16
CA LEU A 128 -0.60 5.58 -1.68
C LEU A 128 -0.54 5.46 -3.22
N GLY A 129 -1.31 6.32 -3.90
CA GLY A 129 -1.42 6.36 -5.36
C GLY A 129 -2.64 5.63 -5.93
N ASN A 130 -2.77 5.64 -7.27
CA ASN A 130 -3.95 5.13 -7.97
C ASN A 130 -4.10 3.60 -7.94
N THR A 131 -3.00 2.86 -8.01
CA THR A 131 -3.05 1.39 -8.06
C THR A 131 -3.64 0.78 -6.78
N PRO A 132 -3.16 1.12 -5.56
CA PRO A 132 -3.77 0.61 -4.33
C PRO A 132 -5.18 1.17 -4.10
N LEU A 133 -5.46 2.43 -4.51
CA LEU A 133 -6.81 2.98 -4.45
C LEU A 133 -7.79 2.14 -5.29
N LYS A 134 -7.42 1.82 -6.54
CA LYS A 134 -8.20 0.94 -7.40
C LYS A 134 -8.42 -0.44 -6.75
N ALA A 135 -7.38 -1.02 -6.13
CA ALA A 135 -7.49 -2.29 -5.44
C ALA A 135 -8.55 -2.26 -4.33
N VAL A 136 -8.47 -1.27 -3.44
CA VAL A 136 -9.41 -1.14 -2.30
C VAL A 136 -10.82 -0.85 -2.78
N LEU A 137 -11.02 0.07 -3.73
CA LEU A 137 -12.35 0.36 -4.30
C LEU A 137 -12.95 -0.88 -4.99
N THR A 138 -12.13 -1.68 -5.69
CA THR A 138 -12.57 -2.95 -6.30
C THR A 138 -13.03 -3.94 -5.22
N LEU A 139 -12.28 -4.09 -4.12
CA LEU A 139 -12.65 -4.99 -3.02
C LEU A 139 -13.92 -4.55 -2.28
N ALA A 140 -14.15 -3.23 -2.22
CA ALA A 140 -15.35 -2.66 -1.62
C ALA A 140 -16.58 -2.67 -2.55
N GLY A 141 -16.42 -3.03 -3.83
CA GLY A 141 -17.50 -2.94 -4.82
C GLY A 141 -17.87 -1.51 -5.22
N GLU A 142 -16.96 -0.56 -4.96
CA GLU A 142 -17.17 0.86 -5.21
C GLU A 142 -16.76 1.26 -6.64
N ARG A 143 -17.34 2.37 -7.13
CA ARG A 143 -16.93 2.98 -8.40
C ARG A 143 -15.45 3.38 -8.34
N ILE A 144 -14.69 2.98 -9.35
CA ILE A 144 -13.27 3.36 -9.48
C ILE A 144 -13.17 4.86 -9.73
N ARG A 145 -12.37 5.52 -8.91
CA ARG A 145 -12.02 6.94 -8.97
C ARG A 145 -10.50 7.10 -8.84
N THR A 146 -9.99 8.27 -9.16
CA THR A 146 -8.56 8.58 -9.09
C THR A 146 -8.19 9.24 -7.76
N VAL A 147 -6.91 9.21 -7.43
CA VAL A 147 -6.40 9.93 -6.26
C VAL A 147 -6.61 11.44 -6.40
N GLY A 148 -6.53 11.98 -7.63
CA GLY A 148 -6.81 13.39 -7.89
C GLY A 148 -8.24 13.84 -7.57
N GLU A 149 -9.22 12.91 -7.62
CA GLU A 149 -10.61 13.18 -7.24
C GLU A 149 -10.86 13.04 -5.74
N LEU A 150 -10.03 12.26 -5.03
CA LEU A 150 -10.30 11.82 -3.66
C LEU A 150 -9.27 12.22 -2.61
N HIS A 151 -8.08 12.69 -3.01
CA HIS A 151 -7.06 13.07 -2.02
C HIS A 151 -7.59 14.12 -1.03
N GLY A 152 -7.06 14.13 0.17
CA GLY A 152 -7.49 15.03 1.24
C GLY A 152 -8.89 14.78 1.79
N ARG A 153 -9.58 13.70 1.34
CA ARG A 153 -10.90 13.27 1.83
C ARG A 153 -10.83 11.87 2.41
N SER A 154 -11.73 11.59 3.35
CA SER A 154 -11.95 10.24 3.85
C SER A 154 -13.34 9.79 3.42
N ILE A 155 -13.45 8.56 2.94
CA ILE A 155 -14.69 7.94 2.52
C ILE A 155 -14.91 6.62 3.27
N SER A 156 -16.16 6.32 3.64
CA SER A 156 -16.49 5.04 4.23
C SER A 156 -16.55 3.97 3.16
N VAL A 157 -15.91 2.84 3.41
CA VAL A 157 -15.96 1.64 2.56
C VAL A 157 -16.29 0.43 3.40
N THR A 158 -16.94 -0.57 2.79
CA THR A 158 -17.24 -1.84 3.45
C THR A 158 -16.58 -2.98 2.69
N ILE A 159 -15.77 -3.78 3.38
CA ILE A 159 -15.11 -4.96 2.81
C ILE A 159 -15.44 -6.16 3.70
N GLU A 160 -16.07 -7.18 3.13
CA GLU A 160 -16.52 -8.39 3.85
C GLU A 160 -17.34 -8.06 5.12
N GLY A 161 -18.25 -7.10 5.02
CA GLY A 161 -19.10 -6.67 6.11
C GLY A 161 -18.43 -5.78 7.18
N LYS A 162 -17.15 -5.48 7.05
CA LYS A 162 -16.40 -4.59 7.95
C LYS A 162 -16.34 -3.17 7.40
N GLY A 163 -16.86 -2.21 8.14
CA GLY A 163 -16.76 -0.77 7.82
C GLY A 163 -15.36 -0.23 8.14
N MET A 164 -14.77 0.51 7.21
CA MET A 164 -13.45 1.13 7.33
C MET A 164 -13.47 2.54 6.73
N LEU A 165 -12.61 3.43 7.20
CA LEU A 165 -12.37 4.72 6.57
C LEU A 165 -11.24 4.58 5.55
N LEU A 166 -11.48 4.98 4.31
CA LEU A 166 -10.47 5.02 3.24
C LEU A 166 -9.99 6.44 3.04
N SER A 167 -8.70 6.68 3.19
CA SER A 167 -8.00 7.96 2.98
C SER A 167 -7.02 7.83 1.81
N PRO A 168 -7.42 8.23 0.59
CA PRO A 168 -6.55 8.20 -0.59
C PRO A 168 -5.51 9.31 -0.53
N GLN A 169 -4.25 8.96 -0.79
CA GLN A 169 -3.11 9.87 -0.79
C GLN A 169 -2.33 9.76 -2.10
N TYR A 170 -1.68 10.84 -2.51
CA TYR A 170 -0.68 10.74 -3.57
C TYR A 170 0.48 9.83 -3.15
N HIS A 171 1.09 9.16 -4.13
CA HIS A 171 2.25 8.32 -3.83
C HIS A 171 3.44 9.17 -3.40
N PRO A 172 4.19 8.83 -2.32
CA PRO A 172 5.33 9.63 -1.84
C PRO A 172 6.38 9.93 -2.91
N ALA A 173 6.57 9.02 -3.88
CA ALA A 173 7.49 9.26 -4.99
C ALA A 173 7.03 10.37 -5.96
N SER A 174 5.76 10.75 -5.98
CA SER A 174 5.25 11.78 -6.89
C SER A 174 5.86 13.16 -6.60
N VAL A 175 6.17 13.45 -5.33
CA VAL A 175 6.81 14.73 -4.93
C VAL A 175 8.28 14.82 -5.35
N ILE A 176 8.94 13.68 -5.62
CA ILE A 176 10.31 13.66 -6.12
C ILE A 176 10.37 14.25 -7.54
N TYR A 177 9.31 14.03 -8.32
CA TYR A 177 9.22 14.47 -9.71
C TYR A 177 8.36 15.73 -9.89
N ASN A 178 7.51 16.05 -8.92
CA ASN A 178 6.63 17.22 -8.96
C ASN A 178 6.53 17.89 -7.58
N ARG A 179 7.30 18.96 -7.39
CA ARG A 179 7.36 19.70 -6.12
C ARG A 179 6.04 20.39 -5.75
N VAL A 180 5.22 20.73 -6.73
CA VAL A 180 3.90 21.37 -6.45
C VAL A 180 3.00 20.42 -5.63
N LEU A 181 3.18 19.11 -5.76
CA LEU A 181 2.44 18.13 -4.96
C LEU A 181 3.00 17.95 -3.53
N ALA A 182 4.14 18.52 -3.21
CA ALA A 182 4.76 18.31 -1.89
C ALA A 182 3.92 18.91 -0.77
N ASP A 183 3.47 20.15 -0.94
CA ASP A 183 2.65 20.86 0.05
C ASP A 183 1.28 20.20 0.17
N THR A 184 0.64 19.86 -0.95
CA THR A 184 -0.64 19.12 -0.97
C THR A 184 -0.53 17.79 -0.23
N LEU A 185 0.51 17.01 -0.48
CA LEU A 185 0.70 15.72 0.18
C LEU A 185 0.99 15.90 1.68
N ALA A 186 1.76 16.91 2.07
CA ALA A 186 2.04 17.19 3.47
C ALA A 186 0.76 17.60 4.22
N GLU A 187 -0.09 18.44 3.63
CA GLU A 187 -1.38 18.82 4.19
C GLU A 187 -2.33 17.60 4.32
N ASP A 188 -2.40 16.75 3.28
CA ASP A 188 -3.26 15.56 3.29
C ASP A 188 -2.83 14.56 4.36
N ILE A 189 -1.52 14.35 4.54
CA ILE A 189 -0.97 13.50 5.61
C ILE A 189 -1.13 14.17 6.98
N GLY A 190 -1.08 15.50 7.08
CA GLY A 190 -1.42 16.25 8.29
C GLY A 190 -2.86 15.97 8.74
N ARG A 191 -3.83 16.08 7.83
CA ARG A 191 -5.25 15.73 8.09
C ARG A 191 -5.43 14.26 8.48
N LEU A 192 -4.66 13.35 7.88
CA LEU A 192 -4.64 11.95 8.31
C LEU A 192 -4.18 11.82 9.78
N GLY A 193 -3.14 12.56 10.19
CA GLY A 193 -2.68 12.57 11.58
C GLY A 193 -3.75 13.05 12.56
N GLU A 194 -4.52 14.08 12.20
CA GLU A 194 -5.67 14.55 13.00
C GLU A 194 -6.76 13.47 13.11
N MET A 195 -7.09 12.83 11.99
CA MET A 195 -8.08 11.75 11.96
C MET A 195 -7.66 10.55 12.83
N ILE A 196 -6.37 10.18 12.81
CA ILE A 196 -5.83 9.09 13.65
C ILE A 196 -6.01 9.44 15.12
N ARG A 197 -5.63 10.65 15.55
CA ARG A 197 -5.80 11.09 16.95
C ARG A 197 -7.26 11.04 17.38
N ALA A 198 -8.17 11.54 16.56
CA ALA A 198 -9.61 11.49 16.85
C ALA A 198 -10.16 10.06 16.96
N GLU A 199 -9.58 9.10 16.23
CA GLU A 199 -9.96 7.69 16.31
C GLU A 199 -9.33 6.95 17.51
N GLU A 200 -8.20 7.42 18.02
CA GLU A 200 -7.54 6.90 19.23
C GLU A 200 -8.28 7.31 20.53
N GLU A 201 -8.98 8.44 20.50
CA GLU A 201 -9.76 8.97 21.63
C GLU A 201 -11.15 8.32 21.78
N ARG A 202 -11.58 7.47 20.82
CA ARG A 202 -12.88 6.76 20.81
C ARG A 202 -12.78 5.37 21.39
#